data_2af575011f9baa014115aa650a2726da
#
_entry.id   2af575011f9baa014115aa650a2726da
#
_cell.length_a   1.000
_cell.length_b   1.000
_cell.length_c   1.000
_cell.angle_alpha   90.00
_cell.angle_beta   90.00
_cell.angle_gamma   90.00
#
_symmetry.space_group_name_H-M   'P 1'
#
loop_
_entity.id
_entity.type
_entity.pdbx_description
1 polymer ?
#
loop_
_entity_poly.entity_id
_entity_poly.type
_entity_poly.pdbx_seq_one_letter_code
_entity_poly.pdbx_strand_id
1 'polypeptide(L)'
;MHGARALNKQLPRRLYRRTEDWDFFSNNPRVSSRMLEAKIEAVTGDVFQQDKLPLVNGKGYVYRIISKDTGEEIADFMKTPQHKNLYTVIGGIRWETLEHAKRSYRRILSEPQHSYSRYAKARRDLARIEAFEGKLKKRSFRARDVPGSFTRVKVGWVTP
;
A
#
# COMPACT_ATOMS: atom_id res chain seq x y z
N MET A 1 -1.11 -6.89 3.12
CA MET A 1 -1.13 -6.20 1.82
C MET A 1 -0.44 -4.86 1.94
N HIS A 2 0.23 -4.39 0.89
CA HIS A 2 0.88 -3.10 0.87
C HIS A 2 0.59 -2.36 -0.46
N GLY A 3 1.36 -1.28 -0.77
CA GLY A 3 1.22 -0.55 -2.02
C GLY A 3 -0.08 0.25 -2.16
N ALA A 4 -0.50 0.50 -3.39
CA ALA A 4 -1.64 1.37 -3.67
C ALA A 4 -2.98 0.87 -3.13
N ARG A 5 -3.21 -0.45 -3.06
CA ARG A 5 -4.43 -1.02 -2.47
C ARG A 5 -4.50 -0.77 -0.97
N ALA A 6 -3.37 -0.86 -0.25
CA ALA A 6 -3.32 -0.54 1.17
C ALA A 6 -3.60 0.95 1.44
N LEU A 7 -3.11 1.84 0.57
CA LEU A 7 -3.45 3.27 0.64
C LEU A 7 -4.94 3.51 0.36
N ASN A 8 -5.47 2.92 -0.70
CA ASN A 8 -6.89 3.07 -1.05
C ASN A 8 -7.81 2.60 0.08
N LYS A 9 -7.41 1.55 0.83
CA LYS A 9 -8.21 1.06 1.97
C LYS A 9 -8.29 2.05 3.15
N GLN A 10 -7.30 2.92 3.30
CA GLN A 10 -7.17 3.83 4.43
C GLN A 10 -7.46 5.30 4.07
N LEU A 11 -7.41 5.64 2.78
CA LEU A 11 -7.66 7.00 2.29
C LEU A 11 -9.12 7.18 1.85
N PRO A 12 -9.68 8.40 1.86
CA PRO A 12 -11.00 8.67 1.31
C PRO A 12 -11.03 8.48 -0.21
N ARG A 13 -12.19 8.08 -0.77
CA ARG A 13 -12.36 7.74 -2.20
C ARG A 13 -11.78 8.76 -3.18
N ARG A 14 -11.91 10.07 -2.90
CA ARG A 14 -11.34 11.13 -3.76
C ARG A 14 -9.81 11.11 -3.90
N LEU A 15 -9.12 10.36 -3.03
CA LEU A 15 -7.68 10.15 -3.06
C LEU A 15 -7.30 8.76 -3.58
N TYR A 16 -8.25 7.97 -4.06
CA TYR A 16 -7.97 6.65 -4.61
C TYR A 16 -7.20 6.76 -5.92
N ARG A 17 -6.39 5.75 -6.14
CA ARG A 17 -5.68 5.52 -7.41
C ARG A 17 -6.03 4.13 -7.91
N ARG A 18 -6.36 4.03 -9.19
CA ARG A 18 -6.51 2.71 -9.83
C ARG A 18 -5.19 1.94 -9.75
N THR A 19 -5.27 0.67 -9.44
CA THR A 19 -4.17 -0.27 -9.43
C THR A 19 -4.72 -1.64 -9.78
N GLU A 20 -4.03 -2.36 -10.62
CA GLU A 20 -4.44 -3.66 -11.13
C GLU A 20 -3.73 -4.78 -10.38
N ASP A 21 -2.48 -4.55 -10.03
CA ASP A 21 -1.62 -5.44 -9.27
C ASP A 21 -1.96 -5.56 -7.77
N TRP A 22 -1.58 -6.69 -7.20
CA TRP A 22 -1.65 -6.95 -5.76
C TRP A 22 -0.27 -7.02 -5.17
N ASP A 23 0.00 -6.21 -4.15
CA ASP A 23 1.27 -6.22 -3.43
C ASP A 23 1.11 -6.89 -2.07
N PHE A 24 1.92 -7.91 -1.77
CA PHE A 24 1.91 -8.67 -0.53
C PHE A 24 3.25 -8.66 0.20
N PHE A 25 3.19 -8.54 1.53
CA PHE A 25 4.29 -8.95 2.39
C PHE A 25 4.08 -10.37 2.88
N SER A 26 5.12 -11.19 2.86
CA SER A 26 5.11 -12.55 3.37
C SER A 26 6.42 -12.89 4.07
N ASN A 27 6.33 -13.74 5.10
CA ASN A 27 7.51 -14.30 5.74
C ASN A 27 8.23 -15.31 4.84
N ASN A 28 7.50 -15.92 3.92
CA ASN A 28 8.05 -16.80 2.88
C ASN A 28 7.44 -16.44 1.51
N PRO A 29 7.95 -15.39 0.85
CA PRO A 29 7.38 -14.87 -0.41
C PRO A 29 7.28 -15.93 -1.51
N ARG A 30 8.31 -16.77 -1.65
CA ARG A 30 8.35 -17.84 -2.66
C ARG A 30 7.22 -18.85 -2.48
N VAL A 31 6.99 -19.29 -1.26
CA VAL A 31 5.92 -20.27 -0.99
C VAL A 31 4.55 -19.62 -1.13
N SER A 32 4.38 -18.41 -0.59
CA SER A 32 3.10 -17.69 -0.66
C SER A 32 2.69 -17.37 -2.09
N SER A 33 3.63 -16.98 -2.96
CA SER A 33 3.32 -16.72 -4.36
C SER A 33 2.93 -18.00 -5.11
N ARG A 34 3.62 -19.13 -4.90
CA ARG A 34 3.22 -20.43 -5.48
C ARG A 34 1.85 -20.91 -5.03
N MET A 35 1.54 -20.71 -3.76
CA MET A 35 0.21 -21.05 -3.24
C MET A 35 -0.90 -20.21 -3.86
N LEU A 36 -0.65 -18.94 -4.11
CA LEU A 36 -1.63 -18.07 -4.79
C LEU A 36 -1.74 -18.45 -6.27
N GLU A 37 -0.62 -18.66 -6.97
CA GLU A 37 -0.56 -19.13 -8.35
C GLU A 37 -1.44 -20.37 -8.54
N ALA A 38 -1.17 -21.44 -7.79
CA ALA A 38 -1.95 -22.68 -7.87
C ALA A 38 -3.45 -22.49 -7.58
N LYS A 39 -3.81 -21.57 -6.66
CA LYS A 39 -5.22 -21.27 -6.37
C LYS A 39 -5.91 -20.51 -7.50
N ILE A 40 -5.22 -19.56 -8.11
CA ILE A 40 -5.78 -18.81 -9.24
C ILE A 40 -5.97 -19.75 -10.42
N GLU A 41 -4.98 -20.55 -10.77
CA GLU A 41 -5.05 -21.56 -11.83
C GLU A 41 -6.23 -22.52 -11.63
N ALA A 42 -6.40 -23.01 -10.40
CA ALA A 42 -7.52 -23.92 -10.07
C ALA A 42 -8.91 -23.27 -10.21
N VAL A 43 -9.01 -21.97 -10.10
CA VAL A 43 -10.30 -21.25 -10.18
C VAL A 43 -10.57 -20.72 -11.59
N THR A 44 -9.54 -20.21 -12.28
CA THR A 44 -9.71 -19.57 -13.59
C THR A 44 -9.49 -20.53 -14.77
N GLY A 45 -8.70 -21.56 -14.58
CA GLY A 45 -8.22 -22.42 -15.66
C GLY A 45 -7.07 -21.80 -16.49
N ASP A 46 -6.70 -20.55 -16.19
CA ASP A 46 -5.61 -19.86 -16.87
C ASP A 46 -4.25 -20.35 -16.34
N VAL A 47 -3.20 -20.15 -17.13
CA VAL A 47 -1.84 -20.55 -16.77
C VAL A 47 -1.02 -19.33 -16.35
N PHE A 48 -0.34 -19.46 -15.21
CA PHE A 48 0.51 -18.41 -14.66
C PHE A 48 1.97 -18.86 -14.57
N GLN A 49 2.85 -17.93 -14.29
CA GLN A 49 4.26 -18.21 -13.98
C GLN A 49 4.73 -17.34 -12.84
N GLN A 50 5.69 -17.85 -12.09
CA GLN A 50 6.37 -17.11 -11.04
C GLN A 50 7.73 -16.63 -11.52
N ASP A 51 7.93 -15.32 -11.54
CA ASP A 51 9.23 -14.71 -11.77
C ASP A 51 9.90 -14.32 -10.45
N LYS A 52 11.22 -14.47 -10.39
CA LYS A 52 12.06 -14.03 -9.27
C LYS A 52 12.89 -12.85 -9.72
N LEU A 53 12.53 -11.66 -9.24
CA LEU A 53 13.18 -10.41 -9.60
C LEU A 53 14.02 -9.88 -8.43
N PRO A 54 15.30 -9.47 -8.64
CA PRO A 54 16.10 -8.87 -7.58
C PRO A 54 15.54 -7.51 -7.20
N LEU A 55 15.60 -7.17 -5.90
CA LEU A 55 15.35 -5.80 -5.46
C LEU A 55 16.46 -4.87 -5.96
N VAL A 56 16.10 -3.62 -6.24
CA VAL A 56 17.02 -2.60 -6.78
C VAL A 56 18.27 -2.41 -5.90
N ASN A 57 18.12 -2.57 -4.59
CA ASN A 57 19.22 -2.47 -3.63
C ASN A 57 20.05 -3.77 -3.48
N GLY A 58 19.78 -4.80 -4.27
CA GLY A 58 20.46 -6.09 -4.21
C GLY A 58 20.15 -6.94 -2.96
N LYS A 59 19.34 -6.44 -2.02
CA LYS A 59 19.08 -7.10 -0.73
C LYS A 59 17.74 -7.81 -0.70
N GLY A 60 17.54 -8.79 -1.57
CA GLY A 60 16.34 -9.61 -1.60
C GLY A 60 15.70 -9.73 -2.97
N TYR A 61 14.49 -10.29 -2.99
CA TYR A 61 13.76 -10.60 -4.21
C TYR A 61 12.28 -10.28 -4.07
N VAL A 62 11.66 -9.91 -5.20
CA VAL A 62 10.22 -9.95 -5.42
C VAL A 62 9.90 -11.25 -6.15
N TYR A 63 8.86 -11.95 -5.71
CA TYR A 63 8.28 -13.07 -6.44
C TYR A 63 6.98 -12.58 -7.06
N ARG A 64 6.98 -12.50 -8.39
CA ARG A 64 5.90 -11.96 -9.21
C ARG A 64 5.11 -13.07 -9.85
N ILE A 65 3.79 -12.97 -9.84
CA ILE A 65 2.90 -13.83 -10.61
C ILE A 65 2.46 -13.08 -11.86
N ILE A 66 2.66 -13.70 -13.02
CA ILE A 66 2.35 -13.15 -14.34
C ILE A 66 1.45 -14.14 -15.08
N SER A 67 0.40 -13.64 -15.73
CA SER A 67 -0.38 -14.44 -16.69
C SER A 67 0.48 -14.77 -17.89
N LYS A 68 0.57 -16.05 -18.26
CA LYS A 68 1.31 -16.49 -19.45
C LYS A 68 0.66 -16.04 -20.75
N ASP A 69 -0.66 -15.91 -20.74
CA ASP A 69 -1.43 -15.58 -21.95
C ASP A 69 -1.37 -14.09 -22.27
N THR A 70 -1.46 -13.24 -21.22
CA THR A 70 -1.52 -11.77 -21.41
C THR A 70 -0.23 -11.04 -21.05
N GLY A 71 0.68 -11.67 -20.33
CA GLY A 71 1.86 -11.02 -19.74
C GLY A 71 1.54 -10.07 -18.60
N GLU A 72 0.29 -10.03 -18.13
CA GLU A 72 -0.17 -9.11 -17.08
C GLU A 72 0.35 -9.52 -15.71
N GLU A 73 0.82 -8.53 -14.96
CA GLU A 73 1.24 -8.70 -13.57
C GLU A 73 0.03 -8.81 -12.65
N ILE A 74 -0.12 -9.95 -11.98
CA ILE A 74 -1.23 -10.23 -11.08
C ILE A 74 -0.89 -9.86 -9.64
N ALA A 75 0.28 -10.30 -9.17
CA ALA A 75 0.67 -10.09 -7.78
C ALA A 75 2.19 -10.10 -7.57
N ASP A 76 2.65 -9.24 -6.66
CA ASP A 76 4.03 -9.17 -6.17
C ASP A 76 4.10 -9.60 -4.70
N PHE A 77 5.04 -10.49 -4.38
CA PHE A 77 5.33 -10.94 -3.03
C PHE A 77 6.73 -10.53 -2.60
N MET A 78 6.81 -9.79 -1.49
CA MET A 78 8.07 -9.35 -0.90
C MET A 78 8.22 -9.90 0.52
N LYS A 79 9.48 -9.98 1.01
CA LYS A 79 9.76 -10.32 2.39
C LYS A 79 9.15 -9.27 3.32
N THR A 80 8.48 -9.73 4.36
CA THR A 80 7.93 -8.85 5.41
C THR A 80 9.06 -8.04 6.05
N PRO A 81 9.00 -6.71 6.03
CA PRO A 81 9.94 -5.88 6.77
C PRO A 81 9.78 -6.08 8.28
N GLN A 82 10.90 -6.07 9.02
CA GLN A 82 10.87 -6.12 10.48
C GLN A 82 10.72 -4.70 11.06
N HIS A 83 9.49 -4.22 11.13
CA HIS A 83 9.18 -2.90 11.71
C HIS A 83 8.03 -3.00 12.69
N LYS A 84 8.12 -2.28 13.81
CA LYS A 84 6.99 -2.03 14.70
C LYS A 84 5.96 -1.19 13.93
N ASN A 85 4.67 -1.45 14.17
CA ASN A 85 3.55 -0.72 13.55
C ASN A 85 3.50 -0.81 12.00
N LEU A 86 3.96 -1.92 11.43
CA LEU A 86 3.91 -2.15 9.97
C LEU A 86 2.48 -2.26 9.46
N TYR A 87 1.57 -2.82 10.26
CA TYR A 87 0.22 -3.15 9.84
C TYR A 87 -0.85 -2.49 10.69
N THR A 88 -1.97 -2.16 10.04
CA THR A 88 -3.28 -1.99 10.65
C THR A 88 -4.21 -3.11 10.18
N VAL A 89 -5.22 -3.46 10.98
CA VAL A 89 -6.20 -4.49 10.63
C VAL A 89 -7.52 -3.83 10.28
N ILE A 90 -8.00 -4.05 9.05
CA ILE A 90 -9.29 -3.56 8.58
C ILE A 90 -10.03 -4.73 7.92
N GLY A 91 -11.20 -5.10 8.46
CA GLY A 91 -11.97 -6.24 7.95
C GLY A 91 -11.23 -7.57 8.04
N GLY A 92 -10.47 -7.80 9.13
CA GLY A 92 -9.68 -9.03 9.33
C GLY A 92 -8.40 -9.14 8.49
N ILE A 93 -8.13 -8.19 7.61
CA ILE A 93 -6.97 -8.19 6.72
C ILE A 93 -5.92 -7.22 7.25
N ARG A 94 -4.64 -7.65 7.23
CA ARG A 94 -3.50 -6.80 7.58
C ARG A 94 -3.10 -5.92 6.41
N TRP A 95 -3.18 -4.60 6.60
CA TRP A 95 -2.82 -3.58 5.62
C TRP A 95 -1.60 -2.81 6.11
N GLU A 96 -0.66 -2.51 5.22
CA GLU A 96 0.45 -1.61 5.52
C GLU A 96 -0.06 -0.26 6.03
N THR A 97 0.50 0.25 7.14
CA THR A 97 0.10 1.55 7.68
C THR A 97 0.53 2.70 6.77
N LEU A 98 -0.23 3.81 6.80
CA LEU A 98 0.13 5.03 6.05
C LEU A 98 1.51 5.55 6.43
N GLU A 99 1.87 5.45 7.72
CA GLU A 99 3.18 5.89 8.19
C GLU A 99 4.32 5.06 7.62
N HIS A 100 4.17 3.73 7.56
CA HIS A 100 5.18 2.87 6.96
C HIS A 100 5.30 3.14 5.45
N ALA A 101 4.18 3.25 4.74
CA ALA A 101 4.14 3.58 3.32
C ALA A 101 4.82 4.94 3.04
N LYS A 102 4.55 5.95 3.86
CA LYS A 102 5.17 7.27 3.77
C LYS A 102 6.69 7.22 3.90
N ARG A 103 7.20 6.46 4.89
CA ARG A 103 8.65 6.25 5.06
C ARG A 103 9.25 5.54 3.85
N SER A 104 8.59 4.51 3.34
CA SER A 104 9.02 3.76 2.15
C SER A 104 9.10 4.66 0.91
N TYR A 105 8.11 5.49 0.65
CA TYR A 105 8.13 6.41 -0.48
C TYR A 105 9.21 7.49 -0.34
N ARG A 106 9.40 8.06 0.85
CA ARG A 106 10.49 9.03 1.08
C ARG A 106 11.86 8.40 0.84
N ARG A 107 12.06 7.15 1.27
CA ARG A 107 13.29 6.41 0.99
C ARG A 107 13.50 6.21 -0.51
N ILE A 108 12.47 5.76 -1.25
CA ILE A 108 12.55 5.63 -2.71
C ILE A 108 12.97 6.95 -3.36
N LEU A 109 12.41 8.08 -2.91
CA LEU A 109 12.71 9.39 -3.47
C LEU A 109 14.12 9.90 -3.13
N SER A 110 14.77 9.38 -2.09
CA SER A 110 16.15 9.71 -1.70
C SER A 110 17.21 8.79 -2.32
N GLU A 111 16.83 7.64 -2.88
CA GLU A 111 17.75 6.66 -3.46
C GLU A 111 17.88 6.88 -4.98
N PRO A 112 19.10 7.14 -5.54
CA PRO A 112 19.26 7.54 -6.94
C PRO A 112 19.07 6.41 -7.98
N GLN A 113 19.00 5.16 -7.53
CA GLN A 113 19.01 3.97 -8.39
C GLN A 113 17.64 3.55 -8.93
N HIS A 114 16.56 4.25 -8.59
CA HIS A 114 15.22 3.87 -9.04
C HIS A 114 14.89 4.44 -10.43
N SER A 115 14.01 3.74 -11.17
CA SER A 115 13.51 4.22 -12.45
C SER A 115 12.63 5.47 -12.29
N TYR A 116 12.53 6.27 -13.37
CA TYR A 116 11.66 7.45 -13.40
C TYR A 116 10.19 7.12 -13.04
N SER A 117 9.67 6.01 -13.58
CA SER A 117 8.31 5.56 -13.26
C SER A 117 8.11 5.26 -11.78
N ARG A 118 9.13 4.68 -11.12
CA ARG A 118 9.13 4.42 -9.69
C ARG A 118 9.09 5.71 -8.87
N TYR A 119 9.88 6.72 -9.25
CA TYR A 119 9.84 8.04 -8.61
C TYR A 119 8.50 8.72 -8.81
N ALA A 120 7.94 8.70 -10.02
CA ALA A 120 6.63 9.30 -10.29
C ALA A 120 5.52 8.64 -9.47
N LYS A 121 5.53 7.31 -9.34
CA LYS A 121 4.60 6.53 -8.49
C LYS A 121 4.77 6.93 -7.03
N ALA A 122 5.99 6.98 -6.52
CA ALA A 122 6.29 7.31 -5.12
C ALA A 122 5.85 8.75 -4.78
N ARG A 123 6.12 9.73 -5.64
CA ARG A 123 5.68 11.14 -5.46
C ARG A 123 4.17 11.25 -5.38
N ARG A 124 3.44 10.60 -6.29
CA ARG A 124 1.97 10.61 -6.31
C ARG A 124 1.38 10.01 -5.04
N ASP A 125 1.88 8.85 -4.63
CA ASP A 125 1.36 8.15 -3.46
C ASP A 125 1.72 8.89 -2.16
N LEU A 126 2.90 9.48 -2.05
CA LEU A 126 3.28 10.35 -0.94
C LEU A 126 2.38 11.60 -0.84
N ALA A 127 2.13 12.28 -1.96
CA ALA A 127 1.25 13.44 -2.02
C ALA A 127 -0.19 13.12 -1.57
N ARG A 128 -0.71 11.92 -1.88
CA ARG A 128 -2.03 11.44 -1.43
C ARG A 128 -2.10 11.33 0.09
N ILE A 129 -1.06 10.76 0.72
CA ILE A 129 -0.96 10.63 2.17
C ILE A 129 -0.87 12.01 2.82
N GLU A 130 -0.01 12.87 2.33
CA GLU A 130 0.20 14.23 2.87
C GLU A 130 -1.05 15.12 2.73
N ALA A 131 -1.78 15.01 1.61
CA ALA A 131 -3.06 15.70 1.43
C ALA A 131 -4.12 15.24 2.44
N PHE A 132 -4.13 13.96 2.82
CA PHE A 132 -5.00 13.42 3.85
C PHE A 132 -4.60 13.94 5.24
N GLU A 133 -3.33 13.84 5.61
CA GLU A 133 -2.80 14.32 6.88
C GLU A 133 -2.98 15.84 7.06
N GLY A 134 -2.75 16.61 6.00
CA GLY A 134 -2.94 18.06 6.01
C GLY A 134 -4.39 18.48 6.28
N LYS A 135 -5.37 17.70 5.79
CA LYS A 135 -6.79 17.93 6.11
C LYS A 135 -7.15 17.57 7.55
N LEU A 136 -6.56 16.52 8.10
CA LEU A 136 -6.74 16.17 9.52
C LEU A 136 -6.18 17.27 10.43
N LYS A 137 -4.99 17.79 10.14
CA LYS A 137 -4.39 18.90 10.90
C LYS A 137 -5.26 20.17 10.85
N LYS A 138 -5.76 20.55 9.68
CA LYS A 138 -6.65 21.71 9.52
C LYS A 138 -7.98 21.54 10.30
N ARG A 139 -8.53 20.34 10.37
CA ARG A 139 -9.74 20.07 11.16
C ARG A 139 -9.48 20.12 12.67
N SER A 140 -8.36 19.61 13.14
CA SER A 140 -7.98 19.68 14.56
C SER A 140 -7.65 21.11 15.00
N PHE A 141 -7.09 21.95 14.13
CA PHE A 141 -6.79 23.35 14.41
C PHE A 141 -8.05 24.20 14.56
N ARG A 142 -9.05 24.01 13.67
CA ARG A 142 -10.34 24.74 13.75
C ARG A 142 -11.17 24.40 14.99
N ALA A 143 -10.99 23.23 15.60
CA ALA A 143 -11.70 22.88 16.82
C ALA A 143 -11.10 23.50 18.09
N ARG A 144 -9.85 24.00 18.03
CA ARG A 144 -9.15 24.62 19.17
C ARG A 144 -9.16 26.14 19.19
N ASP A 145 -9.48 26.79 18.07
CA ASP A 145 -9.33 28.23 17.89
C ASP A 145 -10.65 29.01 17.97
N VAL A 146 -11.66 28.51 18.67
CA VAL A 146 -12.84 29.31 18.99
C VAL A 146 -12.70 29.84 20.41
N PRO A 147 -12.29 31.10 20.62
CA PRO A 147 -12.35 31.71 21.94
C PRO A 147 -13.82 31.91 22.33
N GLY A 148 -14.25 31.22 23.36
CA GLY A 148 -15.40 31.70 24.15
C GLY A 148 -16.79 31.16 23.82
N SER A 149 -16.95 29.93 23.39
CA SER A 149 -18.24 29.24 23.60
C SER A 149 -18.04 27.76 23.88
N PHE A 150 -18.12 27.40 25.15
CA PHE A 150 -18.24 26.00 25.56
C PHE A 150 -19.62 25.47 25.20
N THR A 151 -19.82 25.14 23.95
CA THR A 151 -20.88 24.24 23.56
C THR A 151 -20.22 22.91 23.25
N ARG A 152 -20.51 21.94 24.11
CA ARG A 152 -20.11 20.54 23.96
C ARG A 152 -20.61 20.01 22.62
N VAL A 153 -19.82 20.11 21.54
CA VAL A 153 -20.13 19.42 20.30
C VAL A 153 -19.79 17.95 20.52
N LYS A 154 -20.82 17.12 20.68
CA LYS A 154 -20.67 15.68 20.51
C LYS A 154 -20.15 15.45 19.12
N VAL A 155 -18.87 15.08 19.00
CA VAL A 155 -18.31 14.58 17.74
C VAL A 155 -18.89 13.19 17.52
N GLY A 156 -20.03 13.14 16.85
CA GLY A 156 -20.57 11.91 16.30
C GLY A 156 -19.66 11.49 15.15
N TRP A 157 -19.07 10.34 15.27
CA TRP A 157 -18.44 9.66 14.15
C TRP A 157 -19.56 9.23 13.19
N VAL A 158 -19.74 9.98 12.11
CA VAL A 158 -20.58 9.53 11.01
C VAL A 158 -19.68 8.63 10.15
N THR A 159 -19.81 7.34 10.36
CA THR A 159 -19.38 6.33 9.38
C THR A 159 -20.39 6.35 8.24
N PRO A 160 -19.92 6.40 6.98
CA PRO A 160 -20.78 6.19 5.82
C PRO A 160 -21.20 4.74 5.69
#